data_fbeb1107717657422a4a648bef76d856
#
_entry.id   fbeb1107717657422a4a648bef76d856
#
_cell.length_a   1.000
_cell.length_b   1.000
_cell.length_c   1.000
_cell.angle_alpha   90.00
_cell.angle_beta   90.00
_cell.angle_gamma   90.00
#
_symmetry.space_group_name_H-M   'P 1'
#
loop_
_entity.id
_entity.type
_entity.pdbx_description
1 polymer ?
#
loop_
_entity_poly.entity_id
_entity_poly.type
_entity_poly.pdbx_seq_one_letter_code
_entity_poly.pdbx_strand_id
1 'polypeptide(L)'
;MGSMDVVKFRFELQEDEPATGTRIKVIGVGGGGSNAVARMIQEGVSGVDFYVVNTDRQALEASPVPNKVQIGTKITNGLGAGADPSVGRQAALEDTDKLIEILEGADMVFVTAGLGGGTGTGAAPVVASLAKEMGALTVAVATKPFEFEGVRRARAAER
;
A
#
# COMPACT_ATOMS: atom_id res chain seq x y z
N MET A 1 1.04 -4.06 -18.82
CA MET A 1 0.87 -2.77 -19.46
C MET A 1 0.81 -1.61 -18.49
N GLY A 2 0.13 -1.75 -17.39
CA GLY A 2 -0.08 -0.64 -16.48
C GLY A 2 1.17 0.04 -15.95
N SER A 3 2.26 -0.69 -15.68
CA SER A 3 3.44 -0.08 -15.10
C SER A 3 4.16 0.84 -16.07
N MET A 4 4.24 0.49 -17.35
CA MET A 4 4.86 1.34 -18.35
C MET A 4 4.09 2.63 -18.59
N ASP A 5 2.77 2.54 -18.66
CA ASP A 5 1.92 3.71 -18.84
C ASP A 5 1.99 4.64 -17.62
N VAL A 6 2.04 4.07 -16.43
CA VAL A 6 2.18 4.86 -15.20
C VAL A 6 3.51 5.59 -15.14
N VAL A 7 4.60 4.92 -15.50
CA VAL A 7 5.93 5.54 -15.52
C VAL A 7 5.97 6.68 -16.50
N LYS A 8 5.45 6.47 -17.72
CA LYS A 8 5.43 7.49 -18.76
C LYS A 8 4.60 8.70 -18.35
N PHE A 9 3.44 8.48 -17.78
CA PHE A 9 2.57 9.55 -17.30
C PHE A 9 3.27 10.39 -16.23
N ARG A 10 3.93 9.78 -15.27
CA ARG A 10 4.65 10.49 -14.22
C ARG A 10 5.81 11.31 -14.75
N PHE A 11 6.51 10.76 -15.72
CA PHE A 11 7.63 11.46 -16.35
C PHE A 11 7.13 12.74 -17.00
N GLU A 12 6.02 12.68 -17.71
CA GLU A 12 5.41 13.85 -18.34
C GLU A 12 4.98 14.90 -17.31
N LEU A 13 4.37 14.46 -16.21
CA LEU A 13 3.99 15.36 -15.13
C LEU A 13 5.20 16.07 -14.51
N GLN A 14 6.29 15.36 -14.34
CA GLN A 14 7.50 15.96 -13.77
C GLN A 14 8.11 16.99 -14.70
N GLU A 15 8.04 16.77 -15.99
CA GLU A 15 8.54 17.73 -16.97
C GLU A 15 7.69 19.00 -17.00
N ASP A 16 6.38 18.84 -16.86
CA ASP A 16 5.46 19.96 -16.92
C ASP A 16 5.43 20.79 -15.63
N GLU A 17 5.71 20.16 -14.48
CA GLU A 17 5.64 20.84 -13.19
C GLU A 17 6.84 20.51 -12.31
N PRO A 18 8.03 21.00 -12.65
CA PRO A 18 9.24 20.53 -11.99
C PRO A 18 9.45 21.05 -10.56
N ALA A 19 8.96 22.20 -10.20
CA ALA A 19 9.34 22.84 -8.95
C ALA A 19 8.29 22.78 -7.85
N THR A 20 7.02 22.87 -8.22
CA THR A 20 5.91 22.93 -7.28
C THR A 20 4.91 21.81 -7.52
N GLY A 21 5.44 20.73 -8.05
CA GLY A 21 4.61 19.63 -8.50
C GLY A 21 3.79 18.99 -7.40
N THR A 22 2.79 18.26 -7.85
CA THR A 22 1.91 17.46 -7.03
C THR A 22 2.72 16.47 -6.18
N ARG A 23 2.44 16.42 -4.91
CA ARG A 23 3.06 15.45 -4.00
C ARG A 23 2.30 14.14 -4.06
N ILE A 24 2.93 13.14 -4.62
CA ILE A 24 2.33 11.82 -4.84
C ILE A 24 2.97 10.82 -3.89
N LYS A 25 2.14 10.09 -3.17
CA LYS A 25 2.60 9.01 -2.30
C LYS A 25 2.00 7.69 -2.76
N VAL A 26 2.80 6.65 -2.76
CA VAL A 26 2.40 5.29 -3.12
C VAL A 26 2.56 4.43 -1.88
N ILE A 27 1.45 3.86 -1.43
CA ILE A 27 1.40 3.06 -0.21
C ILE A 27 1.10 1.60 -0.57
N GLY A 28 2.08 0.75 -0.38
CA GLY A 28 1.89 -0.69 -0.57
C GLY A 28 1.48 -1.33 0.75
N VAL A 29 0.33 -1.99 0.77
CA VAL A 29 -0.25 -2.57 1.98
C VAL A 29 -0.23 -4.08 1.91
N GLY A 30 0.37 -4.71 2.93
CA GLY A 30 0.52 -6.16 2.98
C GLY A 30 1.60 -6.68 2.04
N GLY A 31 1.72 -8.00 1.93
CA GLY A 31 2.77 -8.62 1.12
C GLY A 31 2.66 -8.31 -0.36
N GLY A 32 1.45 -8.41 -0.91
CA GLY A 32 1.21 -8.12 -2.33
C GLY A 32 1.47 -6.66 -2.68
N GLY A 33 1.02 -5.74 -1.81
CA GLY A 33 1.26 -4.32 -2.00
C GLY A 33 2.74 -3.97 -1.88
N SER A 34 3.43 -4.57 -0.93
CA SER A 34 4.88 -4.37 -0.77
C SER A 34 5.66 -4.83 -1.99
N ASN A 35 5.28 -5.96 -2.56
CA ASN A 35 5.91 -6.48 -3.77
C ASN A 35 5.67 -5.56 -4.96
N ALA A 36 4.46 -5.02 -5.08
CA ALA A 36 4.13 -4.09 -6.16
C ALA A 36 4.97 -2.81 -6.07
N VAL A 37 5.13 -2.26 -4.88
CA VAL A 37 5.97 -1.07 -4.66
C VAL A 37 7.44 -1.36 -4.98
N ALA A 38 7.95 -2.50 -4.52
CA ALA A 38 9.32 -2.90 -4.81
C ALA A 38 9.56 -2.98 -6.32
N ARG A 39 8.60 -3.55 -7.05
CA ARG A 39 8.68 -3.63 -8.51
C ARG A 39 8.68 -2.26 -9.16
N MET A 40 7.85 -1.34 -8.70
CA MET A 40 7.81 0.03 -9.22
C MET A 40 9.18 0.71 -9.07
N ILE A 41 9.81 0.54 -7.93
CA ILE A 41 11.15 1.08 -7.70
C ILE A 41 12.17 0.46 -8.65
N GLN A 42 12.12 -0.86 -8.83
CA GLN A 42 13.01 -1.56 -9.75
C GLN A 42 12.84 -1.12 -11.20
N GLU A 43 11.62 -0.78 -11.58
CA GLU A 43 11.31 -0.28 -12.93
C GLU A 43 11.65 1.19 -13.13
N GLY A 44 12.18 1.84 -12.10
CA GLY A 44 12.65 3.21 -12.22
C GLY A 44 11.59 4.29 -12.04
N VAL A 45 10.44 3.95 -11.46
CA VAL A 45 9.42 4.96 -11.14
C VAL A 45 10.00 5.94 -10.14
N SER A 46 9.95 7.22 -10.46
CA SER A 46 10.51 8.28 -9.63
C SER A 46 9.52 9.44 -9.49
N GLY A 47 9.90 10.43 -8.66
CA GLY A 47 9.06 11.60 -8.46
C GLY A 47 7.92 11.37 -7.48
N VAL A 48 7.92 10.26 -6.77
CA VAL A 48 6.92 9.93 -5.76
C VAL A 48 7.60 9.39 -4.52
N ASP A 49 6.91 9.42 -3.42
CA ASP A 49 7.37 8.82 -2.17
C ASP A 49 6.73 7.45 -2.00
N PHE A 50 7.54 6.44 -1.77
CA PHE A 50 7.09 5.07 -1.61
C PHE A 50 7.10 4.65 -0.14
N TYR A 51 6.01 3.99 0.27
CA TYR A 51 5.86 3.45 1.61
C TYR A 51 5.34 2.02 1.53
N VAL A 52 5.74 1.19 2.49
CA VAL A 52 5.12 -0.13 2.67
C VAL A 52 4.59 -0.23 4.09
N VAL A 53 3.40 -0.77 4.20
CA VAL A 53 2.66 -0.94 5.46
C VAL A 53 2.35 -2.41 5.62
N ASN A 54 2.71 -2.99 6.74
CA ASN A 54 2.43 -4.41 6.99
C ASN A 54 2.30 -4.69 8.48
N THR A 55 1.67 -5.81 8.79
CA THR A 55 1.60 -6.37 10.14
C THR A 55 2.74 -7.35 10.39
N ASP A 56 3.33 -7.88 9.33
CA ASP A 56 4.42 -8.87 9.40
C ASP A 56 5.76 -8.15 9.43
N ARG A 57 6.41 -8.19 10.60
CA ARG A 57 7.70 -7.53 10.79
C ARG A 57 8.79 -8.12 9.90
N GLN A 58 8.82 -9.44 9.75
CA GLN A 58 9.84 -10.08 8.92
C GLN A 58 9.71 -9.66 7.45
N ALA A 59 8.48 -9.59 6.96
CA ALA A 59 8.23 -9.13 5.59
C ALA A 59 8.70 -7.68 5.40
N LEU A 60 8.48 -6.82 6.38
CA LEU A 60 8.96 -5.44 6.32
C LEU A 60 10.48 -5.37 6.30
N GLU A 61 11.13 -6.12 7.18
CA GLU A 61 12.60 -6.14 7.25
C GLU A 61 13.21 -6.63 5.94
N ALA A 62 12.58 -7.58 5.27
CA ALA A 62 13.05 -8.13 4.02
C ALA A 62 12.78 -7.24 2.81
N SER A 63 11.91 -6.26 2.93
CA SER A 63 11.55 -5.38 1.83
C SER A 63 12.69 -4.41 1.49
N PRO A 64 12.98 -4.18 0.20
CA PRO A 64 13.97 -3.17 -0.21
C PRO A 64 13.44 -1.73 -0.12
N VAL A 65 12.17 -1.55 0.16
CA VAL A 65 11.58 -0.21 0.23
C VAL A 65 12.03 0.49 1.51
N PRO A 66 12.58 1.72 1.44
CA PRO A 66 13.14 2.36 2.63
C PRO A 66 12.13 2.82 3.66
N ASN A 67 10.94 3.23 3.24
CA ASN A 67 9.92 3.75 4.16
C ASN A 67 8.97 2.63 4.57
N LYS A 68 9.11 2.15 5.80
CA LYS A 68 8.38 0.99 6.30
C LYS A 68 7.55 1.38 7.52
N VAL A 69 6.30 0.94 7.55
CA VAL A 69 5.39 1.19 8.67
C VAL A 69 4.83 -0.13 9.15
N GLN A 70 5.12 -0.50 10.37
CA GLN A 70 4.53 -1.66 11.01
C GLN A 70 3.24 -1.23 11.71
N ILE A 71 2.16 -1.94 11.44
CA ILE A 71 0.87 -1.70 12.09
C ILE A 71 0.43 -2.94 12.84
N GLY A 72 -0.43 -2.74 13.83
CA GLY A 72 -1.07 -3.83 14.54
C GLY A 72 -0.15 -4.64 15.43
N THR A 73 0.87 -4.01 16.01
CA THR A 73 1.81 -4.71 16.89
C THR A 73 1.10 -5.37 18.07
N LYS A 74 0.09 -4.73 18.62
CA LYS A 74 -0.64 -5.29 19.76
C LYS A 74 -1.49 -6.50 19.38
N ILE A 75 -2.16 -6.41 18.22
CA ILE A 75 -3.06 -7.50 17.80
C ILE A 75 -2.32 -8.67 17.17
N THR A 76 -1.16 -8.43 16.52
CA THR A 76 -0.45 -9.48 15.78
C THR A 76 0.89 -9.88 16.38
N ASN A 77 1.46 -9.09 17.29
CA ASN A 77 2.82 -9.29 17.81
C ASN A 77 3.89 -9.34 16.70
N GLY A 78 3.61 -8.71 15.56
CA GLY A 78 4.52 -8.70 14.43
C GLY A 78 4.51 -9.97 13.58
N LEU A 79 3.56 -10.87 13.82
CA LEU A 79 3.48 -12.15 13.12
C LEU A 79 2.57 -12.15 11.90
N GLY A 80 1.94 -11.01 11.63
CA GLY A 80 1.05 -10.90 10.49
C GLY A 80 -0.41 -11.17 10.83
N ALA A 81 -1.29 -11.01 9.84
CA ALA A 81 -2.73 -11.11 10.03
C ALA A 81 -3.29 -12.53 9.82
N GLY A 82 -2.44 -13.49 9.42
CA GLY A 82 -2.89 -14.87 9.22
C GLY A 82 -3.96 -15.02 8.14
N ALA A 83 -3.89 -14.21 7.10
CA ALA A 83 -4.88 -14.17 6.01
C ALA A 83 -6.30 -13.82 6.47
N ASP A 84 -6.43 -13.19 7.62
CA ASP A 84 -7.73 -12.75 8.16
C ASP A 84 -7.89 -11.23 7.93
N PRO A 85 -8.80 -10.80 7.04
CA PRO A 85 -9.01 -9.38 6.79
C PRO A 85 -9.47 -8.58 8.02
N SER A 86 -10.18 -9.20 8.94
CA SER A 86 -10.62 -8.49 10.15
C SER A 86 -9.43 -8.12 11.04
N VAL A 87 -8.42 -8.96 11.09
CA VAL A 87 -7.18 -8.66 11.81
C VAL A 87 -6.42 -7.54 11.13
N GLY A 88 -6.33 -7.57 9.80
CA GLY A 88 -5.71 -6.50 9.03
C GLY A 88 -6.38 -5.15 9.26
N ARG A 89 -7.70 -5.14 9.24
CA ARG A 89 -8.47 -3.93 9.52
C ARG A 89 -8.21 -3.41 10.94
N GLN A 90 -8.27 -4.29 11.93
CA GLN A 90 -7.99 -3.92 13.31
C GLN A 90 -6.59 -3.35 13.47
N ALA A 91 -5.62 -3.95 12.79
CA ALA A 91 -4.25 -3.46 12.82
C ALA A 91 -4.14 -2.02 12.33
N ALA A 92 -4.82 -1.70 11.24
CA ALA A 92 -4.85 -0.34 10.72
C ALA A 92 -5.54 0.63 11.67
N LEU A 93 -6.65 0.22 12.27
CA LEU A 93 -7.39 1.04 13.23
C LEU A 93 -6.58 1.27 14.52
N GLU A 94 -5.80 0.30 14.92
CA GLU A 94 -4.91 0.42 16.09
C GLU A 94 -3.84 1.50 15.87
N ASP A 95 -3.33 1.63 14.67
CA ASP A 95 -2.20 2.51 14.34
C ASP A 95 -2.59 3.62 13.35
N THR A 96 -3.80 4.14 13.48
CA THR A 96 -4.30 5.23 12.65
C THR A 96 -3.34 6.42 12.65
N ASP A 97 -2.74 6.75 13.79
CA ASP A 97 -1.82 7.88 13.90
C ASP A 97 -0.59 7.73 13.01
N LYS A 98 -0.06 6.51 12.93
CA LYS A 98 1.09 6.23 12.05
C LYS A 98 0.71 6.40 10.58
N LEU A 99 -0.50 5.97 10.22
CA LEU A 99 -0.98 6.09 8.85
C LEU A 99 -1.24 7.55 8.47
N ILE A 100 -1.82 8.32 9.37
CA ILE A 100 -2.03 9.75 9.16
C ILE A 100 -0.69 10.46 8.92
N GLU A 101 0.31 10.11 9.71
CA GLU A 101 1.62 10.71 9.60
C GLU A 101 2.23 10.53 8.20
N ILE A 102 2.15 9.32 7.66
CA ILE A 102 2.72 9.06 6.31
C ILE A 102 1.88 9.67 5.19
N LEU A 103 0.59 9.90 5.40
CA LEU A 103 -0.29 10.48 4.40
C LEU A 103 -0.26 12.01 4.37
N GLU A 104 0.29 12.61 5.40
CA GLU A 104 0.30 14.06 5.56
C GLU A 104 1.02 14.75 4.41
N GLY A 105 0.40 15.81 3.88
CA GLY A 105 0.99 16.59 2.80
C GLY A 105 0.85 15.99 1.41
N ALA A 106 0.19 14.85 1.26
CA ALA A 106 -0.02 14.28 -0.06
C ALA A 106 -1.16 14.96 -0.80
N ASP A 107 -0.94 15.26 -2.06
CA ASP A 107 -1.99 15.72 -2.96
C ASP A 107 -2.70 14.54 -3.61
N MET A 108 -1.95 13.48 -3.89
CA MET A 108 -2.47 12.26 -4.49
C MET A 108 -1.87 11.05 -3.77
N VAL A 109 -2.70 10.06 -3.51
CA VAL A 109 -2.28 8.81 -2.84
C VAL A 109 -2.72 7.61 -3.67
N PHE A 110 -1.78 6.78 -4.03
CA PHE A 110 -2.05 5.46 -4.60
C PHE A 110 -1.91 4.42 -3.49
N VAL A 111 -2.97 3.68 -3.24
CA VAL A 111 -2.95 2.57 -2.29
C VAL A 111 -2.99 1.28 -3.09
N THR A 112 -1.94 0.47 -2.99
CA THR A 112 -1.87 -0.80 -3.71
C THR A 112 -1.84 -1.95 -2.72
N ALA A 113 -2.64 -2.97 -2.99
CA ALA A 113 -2.75 -4.15 -2.14
C ALA A 113 -3.05 -5.38 -2.97
N GLY A 114 -2.48 -6.51 -2.57
CA GLY A 114 -2.93 -7.80 -3.10
C GLY A 114 -4.12 -8.25 -2.27
N LEU A 115 -5.25 -8.47 -2.90
CA LEU A 115 -6.42 -8.98 -2.20
C LEU A 115 -6.29 -10.48 -1.93
N GLY A 116 -6.96 -10.93 -0.89
CA GLY A 116 -6.89 -12.33 -0.47
C GLY A 116 -5.95 -12.57 0.72
N GLY A 117 -5.07 -11.63 1.00
CA GLY A 117 -4.27 -11.64 2.23
C GLY A 117 -5.03 -10.90 3.34
N GLY A 118 -4.61 -11.09 4.57
CA GLY A 118 -5.27 -10.45 5.71
C GLY A 118 -4.99 -8.96 5.78
N THR A 119 -3.72 -8.58 5.75
CA THR A 119 -3.34 -7.17 5.91
C THR A 119 -3.81 -6.33 4.73
N GLY A 120 -3.52 -6.75 3.51
CA GLY A 120 -3.91 -5.98 2.33
C GLY A 120 -5.41 -5.81 2.21
N THR A 121 -6.16 -6.88 2.32
CA THR A 121 -7.62 -6.86 2.20
C THR A 121 -8.28 -6.02 3.29
N GLY A 122 -7.79 -6.12 4.51
CA GLY A 122 -8.40 -5.43 5.66
C GLY A 122 -7.92 -4.01 5.87
N ALA A 123 -6.62 -3.77 5.72
CA ALA A 123 -6.03 -2.47 6.03
C ALA A 123 -6.08 -1.47 4.89
N ALA A 124 -6.01 -1.92 3.62
CA ALA A 124 -6.02 -1.00 2.50
C ALA A 124 -7.24 -0.07 2.46
N PRO A 125 -8.47 -0.56 2.71
CA PRO A 125 -9.62 0.35 2.76
C PRO A 125 -9.49 1.43 3.84
N VAL A 126 -8.90 1.11 4.97
CA VAL A 126 -8.68 2.08 6.05
C VAL A 126 -7.71 3.15 5.59
N VAL A 127 -6.60 2.76 4.98
CA VAL A 127 -5.61 3.70 4.45
C VAL A 127 -6.25 4.61 3.40
N ALA A 128 -7.00 4.04 2.48
CA ALA A 128 -7.68 4.82 1.44
C ALA A 128 -8.68 5.81 2.01
N SER A 129 -9.45 5.40 3.00
CA SER A 129 -10.41 6.26 3.69
C SER A 129 -9.72 7.44 4.37
N LEU A 130 -8.62 7.18 5.08
CA LEU A 130 -7.85 8.24 5.74
C LEU A 130 -7.29 9.23 4.73
N ALA A 131 -6.76 8.74 3.61
CA ALA A 131 -6.23 9.60 2.57
C ALA A 131 -7.32 10.55 2.02
N LYS A 132 -8.51 10.02 1.78
CA LYS A 132 -9.65 10.82 1.31
C LYS A 132 -10.06 11.86 2.34
N GLU A 133 -10.14 11.48 3.60
CA GLU A 133 -10.51 12.41 4.67
C GLU A 133 -9.49 13.53 4.81
N MET A 134 -8.25 13.29 4.49
CA MET A 134 -7.19 14.29 4.52
C MET A 134 -7.15 15.16 3.26
N GLY A 135 -8.06 14.96 2.34
CA GLY A 135 -8.19 15.79 1.14
C GLY A 135 -7.36 15.35 -0.06
N ALA A 136 -6.71 14.20 0.01
CA ALA A 136 -5.91 13.70 -1.11
C ALA A 136 -6.81 13.02 -2.16
N LEU A 137 -6.46 13.21 -3.42
CA LEU A 137 -7.04 12.40 -4.48
C LEU A 137 -6.52 10.98 -4.31
N THR A 138 -7.41 10.02 -4.09
CA THR A 138 -7.04 8.66 -3.71
C THR A 138 -7.43 7.66 -4.77
N VAL A 139 -6.45 6.87 -5.20
CA VAL A 139 -6.64 5.78 -6.17
C VAL A 139 -6.23 4.48 -5.50
N ALA A 140 -7.15 3.53 -5.43
CA ALA A 140 -6.87 2.21 -4.88
C ALA A 140 -6.67 1.21 -6.01
N VAL A 141 -5.57 0.48 -5.96
CA VAL A 141 -5.24 -0.55 -6.94
C VAL A 141 -5.15 -1.88 -6.21
N ALA A 142 -5.95 -2.83 -6.64
CA ALA A 142 -5.98 -4.13 -5.99
C ALA A 142 -5.87 -5.23 -7.04
N THR A 143 -5.14 -6.29 -6.70
CA THR A 143 -4.99 -7.45 -7.56
C THR A 143 -5.59 -8.67 -6.87
N LYS A 144 -6.29 -9.50 -7.64
CA LYS A 144 -6.79 -10.77 -7.13
C LYS A 144 -5.66 -11.81 -7.14
N PRO A 145 -5.71 -12.78 -6.23
CA PRO A 145 -4.71 -13.84 -6.23
C PRO A 145 -4.81 -14.67 -7.50
N PHE A 146 -3.67 -15.22 -7.92
CA PHE A 146 -3.63 -16.17 -9.02
C PHE A 146 -4.31 -17.48 -8.59
N GLU A 147 -4.79 -18.28 -9.57
CA GLU A 147 -5.46 -19.54 -9.26
C GLU A 147 -4.62 -20.48 -8.41
N PHE A 148 -3.32 -20.52 -8.67
CA PHE A 148 -2.43 -21.40 -7.91
C PHE A 148 -2.17 -20.95 -6.47
N GLU A 149 -2.63 -19.78 -6.08
CA GLU A 149 -2.50 -19.30 -4.70
C GLU A 149 -3.55 -19.88 -3.76
N GLY A 150 -4.58 -20.51 -4.32
CA GLY A 150 -5.53 -21.28 -3.57
C GLY A 150 -6.86 -20.59 -3.30
N VAL A 151 -7.86 -21.42 -3.01
CA VAL A 151 -9.24 -21.02 -2.83
C VAL A 151 -9.41 -20.07 -1.62
N ARG A 152 -8.62 -20.26 -0.59
CA ARG A 152 -8.71 -19.45 0.62
C ARG A 152 -8.45 -17.97 0.36
N ARG A 153 -7.41 -17.66 -0.43
CA ARG A 153 -7.10 -16.27 -0.78
C ARG A 153 -8.15 -15.68 -1.71
N ALA A 154 -8.64 -16.47 -2.65
CA ALA A 154 -9.69 -16.03 -3.56
C ALA A 154 -10.95 -15.64 -2.80
N ARG A 155 -11.35 -16.43 -1.80
CA ARG A 155 -12.50 -16.12 -0.97
C ARG A 155 -12.31 -14.83 -0.16
N ALA A 156 -11.12 -14.59 0.34
CA ALA A 156 -10.83 -13.36 1.06
C ALA A 156 -10.95 -12.14 0.14
N ALA A 157 -10.54 -12.25 -1.10
CA ALA A 157 -10.61 -11.16 -2.06
C ALA A 157 -12.05 -10.76 -2.44
N GLU A 158 -13.02 -11.65 -2.25
CA GLU A 158 -14.42 -11.39 -2.56
C GLU A 158 -15.15 -10.63 -1.44
N ARG A 159 -14.55 -10.48 -0.29
CA ARG A 159 -15.14 -9.75 0.83
C ARG A 159 -14.86 -8.26 0.73
#